data_9932992001e8cf5a8ea431b9f8b0d75b
#
_entry.id   9932992001e8cf5a8ea431b9f8b0d75b
#
_cell.length_a   1.000
_cell.length_b   1.000
_cell.length_c   1.000
_cell.angle_alpha   90.00
_cell.angle_beta   90.00
_cell.angle_gamma   90.00
#
_symmetry.space_group_name_H-M   'P 1'
#
loop_
_entity.id
_entity.type
_entity.pdbx_description
1 polymer ?
#
loop_
_entity_poly.entity_id
_entity_poly.type
_entity_poly.pdbx_seq_one_letter_code
_entity_poly.pdbx_strand_id
1 'polypeptide(L)'
;MQTEEKMPGIKAIHHIAIIASDYAKSKAFYCDVLGFTLLSEAYRSERDSWKGDLALNGDYVIELFSFPFPPARPSRPEACGLRHLAFSVDDIDRATEHLEAHGVKCESIRIDPFTDKRFTFFNDPDGLPLELYQQ
;
A
#
# COMPACT_ATOMS: atom_id res chain seq x y z
N MET A 1 22.71 -23.19 -28.57
CA MET A 1 22.30 -22.19 -27.58
C MET A 1 21.16 -22.73 -26.73
N GLN A 2 21.31 -22.64 -25.43
CA GLN A 2 20.26 -23.09 -24.53
C GLN A 2 19.27 -21.96 -24.27
N THR A 3 18.00 -22.29 -24.31
CA THR A 3 16.95 -21.39 -23.89
C THR A 3 16.72 -21.57 -22.41
N GLU A 4 16.88 -20.48 -21.64
CA GLU A 4 16.58 -20.53 -20.22
C GLU A 4 15.08 -20.73 -20.00
N GLU A 5 14.73 -21.71 -19.19
CA GLU A 5 13.36 -21.92 -18.81
C GLU A 5 12.94 -20.85 -17.79
N LYS A 6 11.86 -20.16 -18.09
CA LYS A 6 11.23 -19.23 -17.14
C LYS A 6 10.18 -20.01 -16.36
N MET A 7 9.89 -19.52 -15.15
CA MET A 7 8.83 -20.12 -14.36
C MET A 7 7.51 -20.07 -15.11
N PRO A 8 6.87 -21.22 -15.37
CA PRO A 8 5.59 -21.21 -16.07
C PRO A 8 4.45 -20.75 -15.15
N GLY A 9 3.50 -20.04 -15.73
CA GLY A 9 2.24 -19.75 -15.07
C GLY A 9 2.14 -18.48 -14.24
N ILE A 10 3.22 -17.73 -14.02
CA ILE A 10 3.09 -16.41 -13.38
C ILE A 10 2.56 -15.43 -14.41
N LYS A 11 1.40 -14.84 -14.14
CA LYS A 11 0.71 -13.95 -15.08
C LYS A 11 0.69 -12.50 -14.61
N ALA A 12 0.55 -12.26 -13.31
CA ALA A 12 0.36 -10.94 -12.76
C ALA A 12 0.58 -10.95 -11.25
N ILE A 13 0.64 -9.77 -10.67
CA ILE A 13 0.57 -9.63 -9.21
C ILE A 13 -0.90 -9.80 -8.81
N HIS A 14 -1.18 -10.72 -7.89
CA HIS A 14 -2.54 -10.97 -7.41
C HIS A 14 -2.93 -10.02 -6.29
N HIS A 15 -2.07 -9.90 -5.30
CA HIS A 15 -2.28 -8.99 -4.17
C HIS A 15 -0.98 -8.79 -3.39
N ILE A 16 -0.99 -7.80 -2.53
CA ILE A 16 0.09 -7.51 -1.58
C ILE A 16 -0.50 -7.61 -0.19
N ALA A 17 0.17 -8.33 0.72
CA ALA A 17 -0.29 -8.47 2.10
C ALA A 17 0.42 -7.45 2.99
N ILE A 18 -0.35 -6.75 3.81
CA ILE A 18 0.13 -5.72 4.72
C ILE A 18 -0.32 -6.07 6.13
N ILE A 19 0.58 -5.97 7.10
CA ILE A 19 0.26 -6.20 8.51
C ILE A 19 0.06 -4.86 9.20
N ALA A 20 -1.07 -4.69 9.86
CA ALA A 20 -1.42 -3.49 10.61
C ALA A 20 -1.32 -3.76 12.10
N SER A 21 -0.82 -2.78 12.86
CA SER A 21 -0.83 -2.87 14.33
C SER A 21 -2.23 -2.65 14.90
N ASP A 22 -3.03 -1.83 14.21
CA ASP A 22 -4.44 -1.55 14.56
C ASP A 22 -5.28 -1.74 13.30
N TYR A 23 -5.94 -2.89 13.21
CA TYR A 23 -6.69 -3.28 12.02
C TYR A 23 -7.77 -2.26 11.64
N ALA A 24 -8.56 -1.83 12.62
CA ALA A 24 -9.66 -0.88 12.37
C ALA A 24 -9.14 0.46 11.83
N LYS A 25 -8.03 0.93 12.40
CA LYS A 25 -7.41 2.19 11.99
C LYS A 25 -6.87 2.11 10.58
N SER A 26 -6.17 1.03 10.24
CA SER A 26 -5.62 0.85 8.90
C SER A 26 -6.69 0.58 7.86
N LYS A 27 -7.73 -0.18 8.22
CA LYS A 27 -8.88 -0.37 7.32
C LYS A 27 -9.54 0.96 6.99
N ALA A 28 -9.78 1.80 7.99
CA ALA A 28 -10.34 3.14 7.78
C ALA A 28 -9.44 4.00 6.89
N PHE A 29 -8.13 3.93 7.10
CA PHE A 29 -7.18 4.67 6.28
C PHE A 29 -7.27 4.26 4.81
N TYR A 30 -7.15 2.96 4.51
CA TYR A 30 -7.18 2.49 3.12
C TYR A 30 -8.55 2.67 2.47
N CYS A 31 -9.63 2.45 3.19
CA CYS A 31 -10.98 2.54 2.63
C CYS A 31 -11.51 3.98 2.61
N ASP A 32 -11.46 4.68 3.74
CA ASP A 32 -12.10 6.00 3.86
C ASP A 32 -11.23 7.12 3.30
N VAL A 33 -9.91 7.03 3.43
CA VAL A 33 -9.00 8.06 2.95
C VAL A 33 -8.54 7.78 1.53
N LEU A 34 -8.05 6.55 1.25
CA LEU A 34 -7.50 6.21 -0.06
C LEU A 34 -8.55 5.73 -1.07
N GLY A 35 -9.75 5.36 -0.62
CA GLY A 35 -10.82 4.96 -1.52
C GLY A 35 -10.84 3.49 -1.91
N PHE A 36 -10.17 2.62 -1.15
CA PHE A 36 -10.30 1.17 -1.37
C PHE A 36 -11.67 0.69 -0.94
N THR A 37 -12.11 -0.41 -1.52
CA THR A 37 -13.38 -1.06 -1.19
C THR A 37 -13.10 -2.38 -0.48
N LEU A 38 -13.75 -2.60 0.67
CA LEU A 38 -13.66 -3.87 1.38
C LEU A 38 -14.50 -4.91 0.64
N LEU A 39 -13.84 -5.96 0.13
CA LEU A 39 -14.51 -7.06 -0.57
C LEU A 39 -14.99 -8.12 0.40
N SER A 40 -14.18 -8.48 1.36
CA SER A 40 -14.49 -9.50 2.35
C SER A 40 -13.63 -9.28 3.60
N GLU A 41 -14.11 -9.79 4.72
CA GLU A 41 -13.45 -9.61 6.01
C GLU A 41 -13.73 -10.81 6.88
N ALA A 42 -12.72 -11.29 7.61
CA ALA A 42 -12.88 -12.40 8.54
C ALA A 42 -11.96 -12.22 9.75
N TYR A 43 -12.45 -12.62 10.90
CA TYR A 43 -11.63 -12.76 12.09
C TYR A 43 -11.22 -14.23 12.24
N ARG A 44 -9.92 -14.47 12.32
CA ARG A 44 -9.35 -15.83 12.44
C ARG A 44 -8.96 -16.06 13.88
N SER A 45 -9.83 -16.75 14.64
CA SER A 45 -9.69 -16.89 16.09
C SER A 45 -8.43 -17.64 16.51
N GLU A 46 -8.02 -18.66 15.75
CA GLU A 46 -6.83 -19.44 16.07
C GLU A 46 -5.52 -18.65 15.96
N ARG A 47 -5.54 -17.52 15.27
CA ARG A 47 -4.39 -16.64 15.09
C ARG A 47 -4.60 -15.29 15.78
N ASP A 48 -5.78 -15.05 16.34
CA ASP A 48 -6.20 -13.74 16.84
C ASP A 48 -5.86 -12.65 15.80
N SER A 49 -6.37 -12.84 14.59
CA SER A 49 -5.96 -12.06 13.43
C SER A 49 -7.17 -11.71 12.58
N TRP A 50 -7.33 -10.42 12.30
CA TRP A 50 -8.26 -9.96 11.27
C TRP A 50 -7.61 -10.07 9.89
N LYS A 51 -8.44 -10.33 8.89
CA LYS A 51 -8.04 -10.38 7.49
C LYS A 51 -9.10 -9.66 6.67
N GLY A 52 -8.70 -8.67 5.90
CA GLY A 52 -9.59 -7.93 5.00
C GLY A 52 -9.02 -7.89 3.58
N ASP A 53 -9.86 -8.15 2.60
CA ASP A 53 -9.49 -8.05 1.18
C ASP A 53 -9.97 -6.71 0.64
N LEU A 54 -9.06 -5.89 0.14
CA LEU A 54 -9.33 -4.53 -0.32
C LEU A 54 -9.12 -4.42 -1.82
N ALA A 55 -10.08 -3.80 -2.49
CA ALA A 55 -10.03 -3.58 -3.94
C ALA A 55 -9.81 -2.11 -4.27
N LEU A 56 -9.11 -1.87 -5.37
CA LEU A 56 -8.93 -0.54 -5.95
C LEU A 56 -9.52 -0.58 -7.36
N ASN A 57 -10.54 0.25 -7.60
CA ASN A 57 -11.26 0.29 -8.88
C ASN A 57 -11.73 -1.09 -9.34
N GLY A 58 -12.24 -1.89 -8.40
CA GLY A 58 -12.77 -3.22 -8.68
C GLY A 58 -11.76 -4.35 -8.66
N ASP A 59 -10.46 -4.04 -8.63
CA ASP A 59 -9.41 -5.06 -8.62
C ASP A 59 -8.91 -5.29 -7.20
N TYR A 60 -8.83 -6.56 -6.79
CA TYR A 60 -8.27 -6.94 -5.51
C TYR A 60 -6.77 -6.61 -5.49
N VAL A 61 -6.33 -5.82 -4.53
CA VAL A 61 -4.95 -5.32 -4.47
C VAL A 61 -4.28 -5.60 -3.14
N ILE A 62 -4.98 -5.37 -2.02
CA ILE A 62 -4.38 -5.46 -0.69
C ILE A 62 -5.11 -6.47 0.16
N GLU A 63 -4.34 -7.38 0.78
CA GLU A 63 -4.82 -8.24 1.85
C GLU A 63 -4.31 -7.65 3.16
N LEU A 64 -5.22 -7.09 3.95
CA LEU A 64 -4.87 -6.40 5.19
C LEU A 64 -5.05 -7.34 6.37
N PHE A 65 -3.98 -7.50 7.14
CA PHE A 65 -3.95 -8.38 8.32
C PHE A 65 -3.68 -7.60 9.60
N SER A 66 -4.15 -8.17 10.71
CA SER A 66 -3.62 -7.85 12.02
C SER A 66 -3.10 -9.11 12.68
N PHE A 67 -2.14 -8.96 13.60
CA PHE A 67 -1.63 -10.01 14.45
C PHE A 67 -1.37 -9.42 15.85
N PRO A 68 -1.38 -10.24 16.93
CA PRO A 68 -1.06 -9.71 18.24
C PRO A 68 0.37 -9.19 18.31
N PHE A 69 0.52 -7.95 18.75
CA PHE A 69 1.81 -7.33 19.04
C PHE A 69 2.85 -7.46 17.91
N PRO A 70 2.54 -7.06 16.67
CA PRO A 70 3.51 -7.14 15.60
C PRO A 70 4.66 -6.17 15.85
N PRO A 71 5.92 -6.56 15.58
CA PRO A 71 7.02 -5.61 15.62
C PRO A 71 6.80 -4.46 14.66
N ALA A 72 7.30 -3.28 15.02
CA ALA A 72 7.22 -2.11 14.15
C ALA A 72 8.03 -2.35 12.86
N ARG A 73 7.58 -1.71 11.77
CA ARG A 73 8.28 -1.78 10.50
C ARG A 73 9.69 -1.18 10.61
N PRO A 74 10.75 -1.91 10.17
CA PRO A 74 12.11 -1.37 10.17
C PRO A 74 12.37 -0.51 8.92
N SER A 75 11.82 0.70 8.89
CA SER A 75 11.98 1.60 7.75
C SER A 75 13.31 2.36 7.76
N ARG A 76 13.91 2.54 8.93
CA ARG A 76 15.13 3.31 9.08
C ARG A 76 16.07 2.65 10.09
N PRO A 77 17.30 2.25 9.70
CA PRO A 77 17.80 2.30 8.32
C PRO A 77 16.98 1.38 7.41
N GLU A 78 17.09 1.61 6.10
CA GLU A 78 16.37 0.79 5.13
C GLU A 78 16.81 -0.67 5.21
N ALA A 79 15.83 -1.58 5.28
CA ALA A 79 16.07 -3.00 5.42
C ALA A 79 15.59 -3.76 4.19
N CYS A 80 16.04 -4.99 4.05
CA CYS A 80 15.59 -5.85 2.96
C CYS A 80 14.08 -6.08 3.01
N GLY A 81 13.46 -6.19 1.86
CA GLY A 81 12.03 -6.44 1.72
C GLY A 81 11.34 -5.33 0.95
N LEU A 82 10.02 -5.28 1.07
CA LEU A 82 9.22 -4.28 0.39
C LEU A 82 9.57 -2.88 0.92
N ARG A 83 10.04 -2.01 0.03
CA ARG A 83 10.43 -0.65 0.41
C ARG A 83 9.22 0.27 0.49
N HIS A 84 8.37 0.24 -0.51
CA HIS A 84 7.15 1.05 -0.56
C HIS A 84 6.17 0.47 -1.58
N LEU A 85 4.94 0.97 -1.55
CA LEU A 85 3.91 0.65 -2.52
C LEU A 85 3.52 1.94 -3.26
N ALA A 86 3.56 1.91 -4.58
CA ALA A 86 3.29 3.08 -5.41
C ALA A 86 1.95 2.97 -6.12
N PHE A 87 1.22 4.08 -6.17
CA PHE A 87 -0.06 4.20 -6.88
C PHE A 87 0.08 5.24 -7.99
N SER A 88 -0.53 4.97 -9.14
CA SER A 88 -0.66 5.95 -10.21
C SER A 88 -1.79 6.93 -9.88
N VAL A 89 -1.57 8.20 -10.16
CA VAL A 89 -2.61 9.22 -10.06
C VAL A 89 -2.62 10.10 -11.30
N ASP A 90 -3.79 10.62 -11.63
CA ASP A 90 -3.93 11.55 -12.76
C ASP A 90 -3.53 12.98 -12.39
N ASP A 91 -3.85 13.39 -11.17
CA ASP A 91 -3.61 14.75 -10.69
C ASP A 91 -3.05 14.70 -9.27
N ILE A 92 -1.73 14.78 -9.17
CA ILE A 92 -1.04 14.66 -7.89
C ILE A 92 -1.32 15.83 -6.95
N ASP A 93 -1.60 17.02 -7.48
CA ASP A 93 -1.92 18.18 -6.65
C ASP A 93 -3.25 17.97 -5.93
N ARG A 94 -4.26 17.49 -6.64
CA ARG A 94 -5.56 17.19 -6.02
C ARG A 94 -5.47 16.02 -5.05
N ALA A 95 -4.65 15.02 -5.38
CA ALA A 95 -4.46 13.86 -4.51
C ALA A 95 -3.80 14.27 -3.18
N THR A 96 -2.76 15.09 -3.23
CA THR A 96 -2.09 15.57 -2.01
C THR A 96 -2.99 16.50 -1.19
N GLU A 97 -3.78 17.34 -1.83
CA GLU A 97 -4.76 18.18 -1.13
C GLU A 97 -5.78 17.32 -0.38
N HIS A 98 -6.26 16.25 -1.00
CA HIS A 98 -7.18 15.31 -0.37
C HIS A 98 -6.57 14.65 0.87
N LEU A 99 -5.33 14.16 0.75
CA LEU A 99 -4.62 13.53 1.86
C LEU A 99 -4.41 14.51 3.01
N GLU A 100 -3.97 15.72 2.69
CA GLU A 100 -3.74 16.77 3.71
C GLU A 100 -5.04 17.15 4.42
N ALA A 101 -6.15 17.21 3.70
CA ALA A 101 -7.47 17.48 4.28
C ALA A 101 -7.91 16.40 5.26
N HIS A 102 -7.37 15.18 5.12
CA HIS A 102 -7.63 14.07 6.03
C HIS A 102 -6.53 13.91 7.09
N GLY A 103 -5.65 14.89 7.24
CA GLY A 103 -4.60 14.88 8.24
C GLY A 103 -3.40 13.99 7.87
N VAL A 104 -3.28 13.59 6.62
CA VAL A 104 -2.16 12.77 6.15
C VAL A 104 -1.11 13.68 5.53
N LYS A 105 0.08 13.73 6.13
CA LYS A 105 1.15 14.60 5.67
C LYS A 105 1.88 13.98 4.49
N CYS A 106 2.01 14.75 3.40
CA CYS A 106 2.78 14.36 2.22
C CYS A 106 4.13 15.08 2.22
N GLU A 107 5.14 14.40 1.67
CA GLU A 107 6.41 15.06 1.36
C GLU A 107 6.21 16.07 0.23
N SER A 108 7.18 16.94 0.03
CA SER A 108 7.15 17.86 -1.11
C SER A 108 7.14 17.08 -2.43
N ILE A 109 6.35 17.54 -3.38
CA ILE A 109 6.29 16.91 -4.70
C ILE A 109 7.63 17.10 -5.41
N ARG A 110 8.18 16.01 -5.94
CA ARG A 110 9.45 15.99 -6.65
C ARG A 110 9.27 15.52 -8.08
N ILE A 111 10.27 15.71 -8.89
CA ILE A 111 10.29 15.24 -10.27
C ILE A 111 11.30 14.09 -10.38
N ASP A 112 10.84 12.97 -10.94
CA ASP A 112 11.70 11.83 -11.22
C ASP A 112 12.60 12.19 -12.42
N PRO A 113 13.93 12.27 -12.22
CA PRO A 113 14.82 12.71 -13.32
C PRO A 113 14.88 11.71 -14.48
N PHE A 114 14.44 10.47 -14.26
CA PHE A 114 14.48 9.45 -15.32
C PHE A 114 13.24 9.47 -16.20
N THR A 115 12.10 9.94 -15.69
CA THR A 115 10.81 9.92 -16.41
C THR A 115 10.22 11.30 -16.61
N ASP A 116 10.72 12.30 -15.88
CA ASP A 116 10.17 13.67 -15.86
C ASP A 116 8.76 13.71 -15.28
N LYS A 117 8.36 12.66 -14.55
CA LYS A 117 7.06 12.57 -13.89
C LYS A 117 7.15 13.06 -12.45
N ARG A 118 6.04 13.55 -11.93
CA ARG A 118 5.95 14.07 -10.56
C ARG A 118 5.53 12.97 -9.61
N PHE A 119 6.09 12.97 -8.39
CA PHE A 119 5.78 11.97 -7.38
C PHE A 119 5.92 12.56 -5.99
N THR A 120 5.31 11.89 -5.02
CA THR A 120 5.46 12.21 -3.61
C THR A 120 5.24 10.98 -2.76
N PHE A 121 5.63 11.06 -1.48
CA PHE A 121 5.46 9.99 -0.51
C PHE A 121 4.63 10.45 0.68
N PHE A 122 3.91 9.50 1.24
CA PHE A 122 3.23 9.62 2.54
C PHE A 122 3.27 8.24 3.19
N ASN A 123 2.83 8.12 4.43
CA ASN A 123 2.89 6.86 5.15
C ASN A 123 1.49 6.35 5.48
N ASP A 124 1.35 5.02 5.55
CA ASP A 124 0.16 4.43 6.14
C ASP A 124 0.26 4.54 7.69
N PRO A 125 -0.77 4.11 8.46
CA PRO A 125 -0.73 4.27 9.91
C PRO A 125 0.45 3.61 10.62
N ASP A 126 1.06 2.60 10.01
CA ASP A 126 2.20 1.88 10.60
C ASP A 126 3.54 2.27 9.97
N GLY A 127 3.56 3.35 9.21
CA GLY A 127 4.80 3.86 8.62
C GLY A 127 5.24 3.18 7.35
N LEU A 128 4.39 2.39 6.71
CA LEU A 128 4.70 1.86 5.38
C LEU A 128 4.69 3.04 4.40
N PRO A 129 5.81 3.31 3.71
CA PRO A 129 5.83 4.37 2.72
C PRO A 129 4.92 4.02 1.54
N LEU A 130 4.08 4.97 1.17
CA LEU A 130 3.22 4.89 0.00
C LEU A 130 3.59 6.02 -0.94
N GLU A 131 3.62 5.73 -2.23
CA GLU A 131 4.00 6.71 -3.23
C GLU A 131 2.83 7.03 -4.15
N LEU A 132 2.67 8.31 -4.49
CA LEU A 132 1.82 8.75 -5.59
C LEU A 132 2.71 9.11 -6.76
N TYR A 133 2.45 8.50 -7.91
CA TYR A 133 3.23 8.72 -9.12
C TYR A 133 2.28 9.23 -10.21
N GLN A 134 2.51 10.44 -10.70
CA GLN A 134 1.63 11.04 -11.70
C GLN A 134 1.91 10.45 -13.07
N GLN A 135 0.88 10.00 -13.71
CA GLN A 135 0.97 9.47 -15.07
C GLN A 135 0.76 10.54 -16.13
#